data_c5b7e58f90dace02fcb609f4528814bc
#
_entry.id   c5b7e58f90dace02fcb609f4528814bc
#
_cell.length_a   1.000
_cell.length_b   1.000
_cell.length_c   1.000
_cell.angle_alpha   90.00
_cell.angle_beta   90.00
_cell.angle_gamma   90.00
#
_symmetry.space_group_name_H-M   'P 1'
#
loop_
_entity.id
_entity.type
_entity.pdbx_description
1 polymer ?
#
loop_
_entity_poly.entity_id
_entity_poly.type
_entity_poly.pdbx_seq_one_letter_code
_entity_poly.pdbx_strand_id
1 'polypeptide(L)'
;MRYSKRLQVGPVAFRIGSAWAAPIRALDALYQGYPEPGGVCDFTVRLEPEQPWRRWLRPSVAIRGDYVLPDAAPMALAHGLLAAEMGMNLQMALGQKRFLLLHAASVERDGRALLLTGHSGAGKSTLSALLGERGWRLMGDEFALLDIDEGRLHPFPRPVSLKNDAIRVMEELVDAARFGPVLEDTPKGRIRHLRPAANAIARMAESARPVAILFPRYGGELTPEIRPVGAAEVFVRLTQASTNYVAFGERGFDALTRLVTTLPARAIDYPDTDAALALVEEIWGGLPA
;
A
#
# COMPACT_ATOMS: atom_id res chain seq x y z
N MET A 1 -23.96 -5.71 11.56
CA MET A 1 -23.27 -4.44 11.28
C MET A 1 -24.33 -3.39 10.93
N ARG A 2 -24.34 -2.23 11.61
CA ARG A 2 -25.37 -1.19 11.38
C ARG A 2 -25.08 -0.35 10.14
N TYR A 3 -23.80 -0.10 9.88
CA TYR A 3 -23.29 0.61 8.71
C TYR A 3 -22.27 -0.27 8.00
N SER A 4 -22.29 -0.29 6.69
CA SER A 4 -21.34 -1.10 5.92
C SER A 4 -21.09 -0.52 4.54
N LYS A 5 -19.89 -0.83 4.02
CA LYS A 5 -19.47 -0.55 2.64
C LYS A 5 -18.91 -1.82 2.04
N ARG A 6 -19.21 -2.06 0.77
CA ARG A 6 -18.53 -3.06 -0.05
C ARG A 6 -17.56 -2.33 -0.97
N LEU A 7 -16.39 -2.89 -1.17
CA LEU A 7 -15.31 -2.21 -1.86
C LEU A 7 -14.48 -3.19 -2.67
N GLN A 8 -14.29 -2.93 -3.95
CA GLN A 8 -13.35 -3.64 -4.81
C GLN A 8 -12.06 -2.84 -4.92
N VAL A 9 -10.92 -3.47 -4.63
CA VAL A 9 -9.58 -2.91 -4.85
C VAL A 9 -8.76 -3.93 -5.62
N GLY A 10 -8.50 -3.65 -6.89
CA GLY A 10 -7.83 -4.61 -7.76
C GLY A 10 -8.53 -5.98 -7.72
N PRO A 11 -7.78 -7.07 -7.54
CA PRO A 11 -8.36 -8.42 -7.53
C PRO A 11 -9.01 -8.82 -6.20
N VAL A 12 -9.16 -7.89 -5.22
CA VAL A 12 -9.63 -8.21 -3.86
C VAL A 12 -10.85 -7.39 -3.50
N ALA A 13 -11.87 -8.07 -2.99
CA ALA A 13 -13.13 -7.49 -2.54
C ALA A 13 -13.24 -7.50 -1.02
N PHE A 14 -13.63 -6.37 -0.43
CA PHE A 14 -13.82 -6.21 1.00
C PHE A 14 -15.26 -5.88 1.37
N ARG A 15 -15.73 -6.40 2.50
CA ARG A 15 -16.90 -5.93 3.20
C ARG A 15 -16.46 -5.28 4.52
N ILE A 16 -16.63 -3.98 4.64
CA ILE A 16 -16.25 -3.23 5.84
C ILE A 16 -17.52 -2.82 6.55
N GLY A 17 -17.66 -3.21 7.81
CA GLY A 17 -18.80 -2.88 8.66
C GLY A 17 -18.40 -2.13 9.91
N SER A 18 -19.30 -1.28 10.43
CA SER A 18 -19.05 -0.52 11.64
C SER A 18 -20.30 -0.41 12.53
N ALA A 19 -20.07 -0.34 13.83
CA ALA A 19 -21.10 0.04 14.79
C ALA A 19 -21.44 1.54 14.70
N TRP A 20 -20.58 2.38 14.11
CA TRP A 20 -20.71 3.82 13.98
C TRP A 20 -20.73 4.26 12.52
N ALA A 21 -21.46 5.32 12.22
CA ALA A 21 -21.54 5.86 10.86
C ALA A 21 -20.25 6.58 10.41
N ALA A 22 -19.53 7.21 11.36
CA ALA A 22 -18.38 8.05 11.04
C ALA A 22 -17.27 7.33 10.26
N PRO A 23 -16.79 6.13 10.65
CA PRO A 23 -15.78 5.40 9.88
C PRO A 23 -16.24 5.07 8.45
N ILE A 24 -17.52 4.68 8.27
CA ILE A 24 -18.03 4.34 6.94
C ILE A 24 -18.14 5.59 6.05
N ARG A 25 -18.63 6.73 6.58
CA ARG A 25 -18.65 7.99 5.82
C ARG A 25 -17.25 8.44 5.41
N ALA A 26 -16.26 8.30 6.30
CA ALA A 26 -14.87 8.62 5.96
C ALA A 26 -14.30 7.69 4.87
N LEU A 27 -14.63 6.40 4.92
CA LEU A 27 -14.30 5.44 3.85
C LEU A 27 -15.01 5.78 2.54
N ASP A 28 -16.29 6.16 2.58
CA ASP A 28 -17.05 6.53 1.38
C ASP A 28 -16.40 7.72 0.65
N ALA A 29 -15.98 8.72 1.41
CA ALA A 29 -15.29 9.88 0.86
C ALA A 29 -13.90 9.53 0.31
N LEU A 30 -13.11 8.76 1.07
CA LEU A 30 -11.75 8.40 0.68
C LEU A 30 -11.71 7.45 -0.54
N TYR A 31 -12.63 6.50 -0.60
CA TYR A 31 -12.75 5.52 -1.69
C TYR A 31 -13.78 5.91 -2.74
N GLN A 32 -13.98 7.21 -2.95
CA GLN A 32 -14.81 7.69 -4.05
C GLN A 32 -14.25 7.24 -5.41
N GLY A 33 -15.11 6.70 -6.27
CA GLY A 33 -14.74 6.21 -7.60
C GLY A 33 -14.28 4.74 -7.65
N TYR A 34 -14.14 4.08 -6.50
CA TYR A 34 -13.89 2.63 -6.49
C TYR A 34 -15.20 1.86 -6.72
N PRO A 35 -15.17 0.78 -7.51
CA PRO A 35 -16.37 -0.02 -7.78
C PRO A 35 -16.78 -0.83 -6.54
N GLU A 36 -18.06 -1.19 -6.51
CA GLU A 36 -18.56 -2.23 -5.63
C GLU A 36 -18.34 -3.61 -6.24
N PRO A 37 -17.96 -4.62 -5.44
CA PRO A 37 -17.82 -5.97 -5.95
C PRO A 37 -19.17 -6.58 -6.38
N GLY A 38 -19.20 -7.23 -7.54
CA GLY A 38 -20.41 -7.88 -8.08
C GLY A 38 -20.78 -9.20 -7.38
N GLY A 39 -19.84 -9.79 -6.62
CA GLY A 39 -19.98 -11.09 -5.97
C GLY A 39 -19.76 -11.08 -4.46
N VAL A 40 -19.38 -12.24 -3.93
CA VAL A 40 -18.98 -12.41 -2.54
C VAL A 40 -17.66 -11.67 -2.31
N CYS A 41 -17.52 -11.01 -1.15
CA CYS A 41 -16.27 -10.36 -0.78
C CYS A 41 -15.26 -11.40 -0.29
N ASP A 42 -13.99 -11.21 -0.63
CA ASP A 42 -12.89 -12.06 -0.18
C ASP A 42 -12.68 -11.95 1.33
N PHE A 43 -12.84 -10.72 1.87
CA PHE A 43 -12.58 -10.44 3.28
C PHE A 43 -13.65 -9.56 3.91
N THR A 44 -13.86 -9.79 5.22
CA THR A 44 -14.72 -8.97 6.06
C THR A 44 -13.90 -8.26 7.14
N VAL A 45 -14.11 -6.95 7.29
CA VAL A 45 -13.59 -6.13 8.39
C VAL A 45 -14.76 -5.59 9.19
N ARG A 46 -14.71 -5.69 10.50
CA ARG A 46 -15.73 -5.17 11.41
C ARG A 46 -15.11 -4.26 12.45
N LEU A 47 -15.60 -3.05 12.53
CA LEU A 47 -15.24 -2.05 13.53
C LEU A 47 -16.31 -2.07 14.63
N GLU A 48 -15.99 -2.74 15.71
CA GLU A 48 -16.92 -3.01 16.82
C GLU A 48 -16.43 -2.35 18.11
N PRO A 49 -17.32 -2.01 19.03
CA PRO A 49 -16.90 -1.58 20.35
C PRO A 49 -16.20 -2.75 21.06
N GLU A 50 -15.11 -2.46 21.75
CA GLU A 50 -14.40 -3.46 22.57
C GLU A 50 -15.32 -4.09 23.61
N GLN A 51 -16.15 -3.26 24.24
CA GLN A 51 -17.21 -3.65 25.18
C GLN A 51 -18.50 -2.96 24.77
N PRO A 52 -19.70 -3.54 25.04
CA PRO A 52 -20.99 -2.98 24.59
C PRO A 52 -21.20 -1.51 24.92
N TRP A 53 -20.85 -1.07 26.15
CA TRP A 53 -21.00 0.34 26.57
C TRP A 53 -20.01 1.29 25.92
N ARG A 54 -18.86 0.80 25.42
CA ARG A 54 -17.86 1.57 24.68
C ARG A 54 -18.38 2.08 23.34
N ARG A 55 -19.60 1.70 22.97
CA ARG A 55 -20.26 2.28 21.82
C ARG A 55 -20.63 3.75 22.05
N TRP A 56 -20.96 4.13 23.29
CA TRP A 56 -21.47 5.46 23.63
C TRP A 56 -20.57 6.20 24.62
N LEU A 57 -19.97 5.48 25.58
CA LEU A 57 -19.12 6.07 26.61
C LEU A 57 -17.65 5.84 26.26
N ARG A 58 -16.90 6.94 25.99
CA ARG A 58 -15.50 6.90 25.54
C ARG A 58 -15.31 5.85 24.42
N PRO A 59 -15.91 6.06 23.25
CA PRO A 59 -15.96 5.05 22.20
C PRO A 59 -14.58 4.53 21.82
N SER A 60 -14.41 3.21 21.84
CA SER A 60 -13.20 2.53 21.41
C SER A 60 -13.53 1.48 20.36
N VAL A 61 -12.68 1.39 19.33
CA VAL A 61 -12.85 0.54 18.15
C VAL A 61 -11.92 -0.64 18.24
N ALA A 62 -12.49 -1.83 18.34
CA ALA A 62 -11.78 -3.09 18.12
C ALA A 62 -11.92 -3.51 16.65
N ILE A 63 -10.81 -3.92 16.03
CA ILE A 63 -10.79 -4.46 14.67
C ILE A 63 -11.09 -5.96 14.76
N ARG A 64 -12.18 -6.38 14.10
CA ARG A 64 -12.60 -7.76 13.96
C ARG A 64 -12.69 -8.11 12.47
N GLY A 65 -12.69 -9.40 12.14
CA GLY A 65 -12.77 -9.84 10.75
C GLY A 65 -12.65 -11.35 10.65
N ASP A 66 -12.32 -11.83 9.47
CA ASP A 66 -12.07 -13.25 9.22
C ASP A 66 -10.77 -13.68 9.92
N TYR A 67 -9.82 -12.77 10.02
CA TYR A 67 -8.58 -12.91 10.78
C TYR A 67 -8.49 -11.85 11.86
N VAL A 68 -7.99 -12.19 13.03
CA VAL A 68 -7.90 -11.31 14.20
C VAL A 68 -6.51 -11.43 14.83
N LEU A 69 -5.94 -10.32 15.27
CA LEU A 69 -4.78 -10.32 16.18
C LEU A 69 -5.29 -10.39 17.62
N PRO A 70 -4.92 -11.44 18.39
CA PRO A 70 -5.49 -11.68 19.73
C PRO A 70 -5.34 -10.49 20.68
N ASP A 71 -4.18 -9.85 20.71
CA ASP A 71 -3.82 -8.81 21.69
C ASP A 71 -3.83 -7.39 21.09
N ALA A 72 -4.55 -7.17 19.97
CA ALA A 72 -4.63 -5.87 19.35
C ALA A 72 -5.38 -4.89 20.27
N ALA A 73 -4.70 -3.83 20.73
CA ALA A 73 -5.31 -2.78 21.52
C ALA A 73 -6.38 -2.03 20.71
N PRO A 74 -7.54 -1.70 21.32
CA PRO A 74 -8.57 -0.92 20.67
C PRO A 74 -8.10 0.52 20.43
N MET A 75 -8.63 1.14 19.37
CA MET A 75 -8.32 2.50 18.96
C MET A 75 -9.43 3.47 19.37
N ALA A 76 -9.12 4.76 19.55
CA ALA A 76 -10.15 5.77 19.70
C ALA A 76 -11.05 5.83 18.45
N LEU A 77 -12.35 6.13 18.60
CA LEU A 77 -13.28 6.22 17.45
C LEU A 77 -12.87 7.31 16.45
N ALA A 78 -12.16 8.37 16.88
CA ALA A 78 -11.58 9.37 16.00
C ALA A 78 -10.63 8.74 14.93
N HIS A 79 -9.98 7.64 15.26
CA HIS A 79 -9.13 6.86 14.37
C HIS A 79 -9.88 5.72 13.62
N GLY A 80 -11.21 5.79 13.55
CA GLY A 80 -12.03 4.75 12.91
C GLY A 80 -11.70 4.48 11.44
N LEU A 81 -11.31 5.51 10.69
CA LEU A 81 -10.80 5.34 9.31
C LEU A 81 -9.48 4.55 9.31
N LEU A 82 -8.54 4.92 10.17
CA LEU A 82 -7.26 4.18 10.30
C LEU A 82 -7.50 2.74 10.72
N ALA A 83 -8.44 2.50 11.64
CA ALA A 83 -8.82 1.14 12.04
C ALA A 83 -9.38 0.32 10.88
N ALA A 84 -10.16 0.91 9.97
CA ALA A 84 -10.64 0.24 8.77
C ALA A 84 -9.48 -0.11 7.82
N GLU A 85 -8.57 0.85 7.57
CA GLU A 85 -7.38 0.65 6.74
C GLU A 85 -6.46 -0.44 7.31
N MET A 86 -6.20 -0.42 8.61
CA MET A 86 -5.44 -1.46 9.31
C MET A 86 -6.15 -2.81 9.26
N GLY A 87 -7.49 -2.82 9.38
CA GLY A 87 -8.29 -4.03 9.26
C GLY A 87 -8.14 -4.69 7.89
N MET A 88 -8.22 -3.91 6.80
CA MET A 88 -7.98 -4.42 5.45
C MET A 88 -6.56 -4.96 5.28
N ASN A 89 -5.53 -4.25 5.81
CA ASN A 89 -4.15 -4.74 5.79
C ASN A 89 -4.01 -6.08 6.53
N LEU A 90 -4.64 -6.21 7.69
CA LEU A 90 -4.61 -7.43 8.47
C LEU A 90 -5.23 -8.62 7.71
N GLN A 91 -6.39 -8.41 7.08
CA GLN A 91 -7.03 -9.46 6.29
C GLN A 91 -6.14 -9.89 5.12
N MET A 92 -5.50 -8.94 4.44
CA MET A 92 -4.54 -9.22 3.38
C MET A 92 -3.34 -10.01 3.90
N ALA A 93 -2.67 -9.51 4.93
CA ALA A 93 -1.44 -10.10 5.46
C ALA A 93 -1.62 -11.56 5.93
N LEU A 94 -2.77 -11.88 6.54
CA LEU A 94 -3.04 -13.19 7.12
C LEU A 94 -3.85 -14.11 6.19
N GLY A 95 -4.70 -13.55 5.33
CA GLY A 95 -5.67 -14.32 4.56
C GLY A 95 -5.38 -14.47 3.07
N GLN A 96 -4.53 -13.62 2.49
CA GLN A 96 -4.25 -13.69 1.05
C GLN A 96 -3.36 -14.89 0.71
N LYS A 97 -3.86 -15.77 -0.19
CA LYS A 97 -3.17 -17.00 -0.62
C LYS A 97 -3.04 -17.14 -2.14
N ARG A 98 -3.63 -16.19 -2.90
CA ARG A 98 -3.52 -16.19 -4.37
C ARG A 98 -2.26 -15.52 -4.87
N PHE A 99 -1.77 -14.51 -4.14
CA PHE A 99 -0.62 -13.69 -4.51
C PHE A 99 0.43 -13.73 -3.42
N LEU A 100 1.69 -13.74 -3.82
CA LEU A 100 2.79 -13.45 -2.91
C LEU A 100 2.77 -11.96 -2.59
N LEU A 101 2.59 -11.62 -1.31
CA LEU A 101 2.53 -10.26 -0.82
C LEU A 101 3.93 -9.76 -0.46
N LEU A 102 4.36 -8.70 -1.12
CA LEU A 102 5.57 -7.97 -0.76
C LEU A 102 5.16 -6.63 -0.15
N HIS A 103 5.68 -6.29 1.03
CA HIS A 103 5.52 -4.95 1.62
C HIS A 103 6.35 -3.95 0.81
N ALA A 104 5.79 -3.53 -0.29
CA ALA A 104 6.40 -2.68 -1.29
C ALA A 104 5.33 -1.79 -1.93
N ALA A 105 5.72 -0.60 -2.34
CA ALA A 105 4.95 0.17 -3.29
C ALA A 105 5.28 -0.29 -4.71
N SER A 106 4.37 -0.06 -5.65
CA SER A 106 4.58 -0.35 -7.06
C SER A 106 3.91 0.69 -7.94
N VAL A 107 4.61 1.06 -9.02
CA VAL A 107 4.15 2.01 -10.03
C VAL A 107 4.37 1.44 -11.42
N GLU A 108 3.51 1.78 -12.36
CA GLU A 108 3.55 1.24 -13.73
C GLU A 108 3.60 2.35 -14.76
N ARG A 109 4.36 2.13 -15.83
CA ARG A 109 4.35 2.89 -17.07
C ARG A 109 4.51 1.92 -18.25
N ASP A 110 3.66 2.02 -19.25
CA ASP A 110 3.70 1.24 -20.50
C ASP A 110 3.71 -0.30 -20.26
N GLY A 111 2.90 -0.79 -19.32
CA GLY A 111 2.78 -2.22 -18.99
C GLY A 111 3.95 -2.77 -18.18
N ARG A 112 4.92 -1.94 -17.81
CA ARG A 112 6.12 -2.28 -17.03
C ARG A 112 6.07 -1.64 -15.64
N ALA A 113 6.44 -2.37 -14.60
CA ALA A 113 6.32 -1.91 -13.22
C ALA A 113 7.66 -1.83 -12.49
N LEU A 114 7.82 -0.78 -11.68
CA LEU A 114 8.86 -0.65 -10.68
C LEU A 114 8.33 -1.10 -9.32
N LEU A 115 9.12 -1.90 -8.61
CA LEU A 115 8.90 -2.24 -7.21
C LEU A 115 9.74 -1.30 -6.32
N LEU A 116 9.10 -0.62 -5.36
CA LEU A 116 9.75 0.26 -4.41
C LEU A 116 9.68 -0.39 -3.02
N THR A 117 10.80 -0.92 -2.53
CA THR A 117 10.84 -1.63 -1.24
C THR A 117 11.94 -1.09 -0.33
N GLY A 118 11.89 -1.41 0.96
CA GLY A 118 12.83 -0.92 1.96
C GLY A 118 12.15 -0.74 3.32
N HIS A 119 12.90 -0.29 4.32
CA HIS A 119 12.40 -0.09 5.68
C HIS A 119 11.33 1.00 5.79
N SER A 120 10.64 1.04 6.91
CA SER A 120 9.64 2.09 7.19
C SER A 120 10.35 3.46 7.27
N GLY A 121 9.76 4.48 6.64
CA GLY A 121 10.36 5.83 6.60
C GLY A 121 11.37 6.06 5.46
N ALA A 122 11.68 5.04 4.66
CA ALA A 122 12.62 5.18 3.52
C ALA A 122 12.12 6.06 2.36
N GLY A 123 10.87 6.54 2.39
CA GLY A 123 10.31 7.41 1.36
C GLY A 123 9.46 6.69 0.30
N LYS A 124 9.23 5.36 0.41
CA LYS A 124 8.46 4.57 -0.58
C LYS A 124 7.10 5.17 -0.93
N SER A 125 6.27 5.42 0.08
CA SER A 125 4.89 5.93 -0.10
C SER A 125 4.89 7.33 -0.73
N THR A 126 5.81 8.20 -0.32
CA THR A 126 5.95 9.53 -0.91
C THR A 126 6.39 9.45 -2.36
N LEU A 127 7.42 8.64 -2.64
CA LEU A 127 7.93 8.47 -4.00
C LEU A 127 6.90 7.84 -4.93
N SER A 128 6.18 6.80 -4.49
CA SER A 128 5.12 6.19 -5.31
C SER A 128 3.95 7.13 -5.59
N ALA A 129 3.57 7.96 -4.60
CA ALA A 129 2.56 9.00 -4.79
C ALA A 129 3.02 10.08 -5.77
N LEU A 130 4.27 10.57 -5.63
CA LEU A 130 4.87 11.55 -6.54
C LEU A 130 4.90 11.03 -7.98
N LEU A 131 5.36 9.80 -8.19
CA LEU A 131 5.38 9.17 -9.50
C LEU A 131 3.97 9.04 -10.08
N GLY A 132 2.97 8.73 -9.23
CA GLY A 132 1.56 8.70 -9.62
C GLY A 132 1.02 10.03 -10.14
N GLU A 133 1.58 11.16 -9.71
CA GLU A 133 1.24 12.51 -10.18
C GLU A 133 2.13 12.96 -11.38
N ARG A 134 3.12 12.15 -11.75
CA ARG A 134 4.06 12.43 -12.85
C ARG A 134 3.94 11.45 -14.03
N GLY A 135 2.72 10.97 -14.28
CA GLY A 135 2.41 10.14 -15.45
C GLY A 135 2.57 8.64 -15.23
N TRP A 136 3.00 8.19 -14.06
CA TRP A 136 2.97 6.79 -13.69
C TRP A 136 1.60 6.38 -13.17
N ARG A 137 1.24 5.13 -13.30
CA ARG A 137 0.05 4.56 -12.66
C ARG A 137 0.45 3.94 -11.32
N LEU A 138 -0.09 4.42 -10.21
CA LEU A 138 0.08 3.75 -8.92
C LEU A 138 -0.60 2.39 -8.96
N MET A 139 0.16 1.33 -8.71
CA MET A 139 -0.36 -0.03 -8.59
C MET A 139 -0.63 -0.44 -7.14
N GLY A 140 0.13 0.08 -6.19
CA GLY A 140 -0.06 -0.15 -4.76
C GLY A 140 1.00 0.55 -3.93
N ASP A 141 0.73 0.76 -2.63
CA ASP A 141 1.68 1.38 -1.70
C ASP A 141 2.11 0.43 -0.57
N GLU A 142 1.16 -0.26 0.06
CA GLU A 142 1.43 -1.12 1.22
C GLU A 142 1.76 -2.57 0.80
N PHE A 143 1.13 -3.06 -0.27
CA PHE A 143 1.35 -4.39 -0.83
C PHE A 143 1.51 -4.34 -2.34
N ALA A 144 2.59 -4.95 -2.83
CA ALA A 144 2.70 -5.40 -4.21
C ALA A 144 2.26 -6.87 -4.28
N LEU A 145 1.29 -7.16 -5.15
CA LEU A 145 0.68 -8.47 -5.31
C LEU A 145 1.37 -9.18 -6.48
N LEU A 146 2.29 -10.08 -6.19
CA LEU A 146 2.97 -10.87 -7.22
C LEU A 146 2.22 -12.18 -7.47
N ASP A 147 1.73 -12.34 -8.71
CA ASP A 147 1.32 -13.64 -9.22
C ASP A 147 2.58 -14.45 -9.49
N ILE A 148 2.76 -15.55 -8.76
CA ILE A 148 3.98 -16.36 -8.82
C ILE A 148 4.04 -17.27 -10.06
N ASP A 149 2.91 -17.54 -10.69
CA ASP A 149 2.81 -18.36 -11.89
C ASP A 149 3.08 -17.53 -13.15
N GLU A 150 2.45 -16.36 -13.24
CA GLU A 150 2.61 -15.45 -14.38
C GLU A 150 3.84 -14.51 -14.24
N GLY A 151 4.38 -14.34 -13.03
CA GLY A 151 5.46 -13.39 -12.75
C GLY A 151 5.03 -11.93 -12.91
N ARG A 152 3.73 -11.63 -12.79
CA ARG A 152 3.15 -10.30 -12.98
C ARG A 152 2.71 -9.68 -11.66
N LEU A 153 2.73 -8.36 -11.60
CA LEU A 153 2.17 -7.61 -10.49
C LEU A 153 0.72 -7.24 -10.79
N HIS A 154 -0.17 -7.57 -9.86
CA HIS A 154 -1.56 -7.13 -9.90
C HIS A 154 -1.74 -5.84 -9.12
N PRO A 155 -2.52 -4.86 -9.64
CA PRO A 155 -2.76 -3.61 -8.92
C PRO A 155 -3.58 -3.83 -7.66
N PHE A 156 -3.18 -3.10 -6.61
CA PHE A 156 -3.93 -2.97 -5.36
C PHE A 156 -3.85 -1.52 -4.89
N PRO A 157 -4.39 -0.57 -5.69
CA PRO A 157 -4.19 0.86 -5.53
C PRO A 157 -5.06 1.42 -4.40
N ARG A 158 -4.77 1.07 -3.16
CA ARG A 158 -5.39 1.68 -1.99
C ARG A 158 -4.89 3.10 -1.78
N PRO A 159 -5.63 3.93 -1.01
CA PRO A 159 -5.14 5.25 -0.63
C PRO A 159 -3.77 5.17 0.05
N VAL A 160 -2.85 6.00 -0.42
CA VAL A 160 -1.47 6.07 0.08
C VAL A 160 -1.47 6.67 1.48
N SER A 161 -0.82 6.00 2.42
CA SER A 161 -0.69 6.47 3.81
C SER A 161 0.50 7.42 3.97
N LEU A 162 0.26 8.72 3.84
CA LEU A 162 1.27 9.76 4.03
C LEU A 162 1.46 10.09 5.51
N LYS A 163 2.71 10.38 5.89
CA LYS A 163 3.09 10.65 7.28
C LYS A 163 3.91 11.93 7.38
N ASN A 164 3.62 12.73 8.40
CA ASN A 164 4.40 13.91 8.77
C ASN A 164 4.66 14.84 7.56
N ASP A 165 5.92 15.11 7.22
CA ASP A 165 6.31 16.03 6.14
C ASP A 165 5.83 15.60 4.75
N ALA A 166 5.67 14.29 4.51
CA ALA A 166 5.13 13.77 3.25
C ALA A 166 3.72 14.29 2.95
N ILE A 167 2.93 14.59 4.00
CA ILE A 167 1.60 15.19 3.86
C ILE A 167 1.71 16.55 3.18
N ARG A 168 2.58 17.43 3.69
CA ARG A 168 2.77 18.78 3.16
C ARG A 168 3.28 18.74 1.71
N VAL A 169 4.25 17.89 1.41
CA VAL A 169 4.77 17.72 0.05
C VAL A 169 3.68 17.38 -0.95
N MET A 170 2.78 16.47 -0.58
CA MET A 170 1.70 16.06 -1.47
C MET A 170 0.53 17.05 -1.50
N GLU A 171 0.27 17.80 -0.42
CA GLU A 171 -0.75 18.87 -0.39
C GLU A 171 -0.45 20.02 -1.35
N GLU A 172 0.83 20.29 -1.63
CA GLU A 172 1.26 21.29 -2.61
C GLU A 172 1.03 20.83 -4.07
N LEU A 173 0.89 19.55 -4.31
CA LEU A 173 0.84 18.96 -5.66
C LEU A 173 -0.55 18.43 -6.05
N VAL A 174 -1.39 18.10 -5.08
CA VAL A 174 -2.61 17.32 -5.31
C VAL A 174 -3.83 18.05 -4.76
N ASP A 175 -4.95 17.97 -5.50
CA ASP A 175 -6.24 18.52 -5.07
C ASP A 175 -6.65 18.01 -3.69
N ALA A 176 -7.04 18.94 -2.82
CA ALA A 176 -7.50 18.68 -1.45
C ALA A 176 -8.65 17.67 -1.38
N ALA A 177 -9.50 17.59 -2.40
CA ALA A 177 -10.63 16.64 -2.47
C ALA A 177 -10.20 15.16 -2.56
N ARG A 178 -8.93 14.90 -2.84
CA ARG A 178 -8.38 13.54 -2.87
C ARG A 178 -7.85 13.07 -1.51
N PHE A 179 -7.72 13.97 -0.55
CA PHE A 179 -7.23 13.62 0.77
C PHE A 179 -8.36 13.22 1.71
N GLY A 180 -8.10 12.21 2.51
CA GLY A 180 -8.88 11.90 3.70
C GLY A 180 -8.66 12.92 4.83
N PRO A 181 -9.35 12.76 5.97
CA PRO A 181 -9.10 13.58 7.15
C PRO A 181 -7.67 13.39 7.67
N VAL A 182 -7.14 14.44 8.28
CA VAL A 182 -5.90 14.34 9.04
C VAL A 182 -6.17 13.55 10.31
N LEU A 183 -5.30 12.59 10.61
CA LEU A 183 -5.34 11.78 11.81
C LEU A 183 -4.15 12.16 12.69
N GLU A 184 -4.43 12.88 13.76
CA GLU A 184 -3.44 13.29 14.76
C GLU A 184 -3.26 12.21 15.82
N ASP A 185 -2.17 12.29 16.58
CA ASP A 185 -1.89 11.43 17.73
C ASP A 185 -1.93 9.93 17.44
N THR A 186 -1.52 9.55 16.24
CA THR A 186 -1.35 8.13 15.92
C THR A 186 0.01 7.61 16.40
N PRO A 187 0.19 6.29 16.61
CA PRO A 187 1.50 5.73 16.99
C PRO A 187 2.63 6.02 15.99
N LYS A 188 2.30 6.46 14.77
CA LYS A 188 3.25 6.81 13.70
C LYS A 188 3.29 8.32 13.43
N GLY A 189 2.82 9.13 14.37
CA GLY A 189 2.69 10.58 14.22
C GLY A 189 1.43 10.98 13.47
N ARG A 190 1.50 12.05 12.71
CA ARG A 190 0.41 12.57 11.86
C ARG A 190 0.28 11.72 10.61
N ILE A 191 -0.93 11.25 10.31
CA ILE A 191 -1.24 10.46 9.10
C ILE A 191 -2.34 11.13 8.30
N ARG A 192 -2.21 11.12 6.98
CA ARG A 192 -3.25 11.50 6.04
C ARG A 192 -3.24 10.57 4.84
N HIS A 193 -4.41 10.06 4.46
CA HIS A 193 -4.53 9.17 3.32
C HIS A 193 -4.80 9.98 2.05
N LEU A 194 -4.07 9.66 0.98
CA LEU A 194 -4.23 10.23 -0.36
C LEU A 194 -4.87 9.20 -1.29
N ARG A 195 -6.05 9.50 -1.82
CA ARG A 195 -6.68 8.69 -2.87
C ARG A 195 -5.84 8.73 -4.15
N PRO A 196 -5.51 7.58 -4.77
CA PRO A 196 -4.80 7.52 -6.04
C PRO A 196 -5.50 8.31 -7.15
N ALA A 197 -4.75 8.64 -8.20
CA ALA A 197 -5.31 9.27 -9.40
C ALA A 197 -6.36 8.37 -10.07
N ALA A 198 -7.31 8.96 -10.79
CA ALA A 198 -8.44 8.25 -11.38
C ALA A 198 -8.01 7.13 -12.34
N ASN A 199 -6.90 7.30 -13.06
CA ASN A 199 -6.34 6.27 -13.94
C ASN A 199 -5.93 4.99 -13.19
N ALA A 200 -5.38 5.12 -11.97
CA ALA A 200 -5.00 3.97 -11.15
C ALA A 200 -6.23 3.16 -10.71
N ILE A 201 -7.33 3.85 -10.39
CA ILE A 201 -8.59 3.22 -10.01
C ILE A 201 -9.26 2.57 -11.23
N ALA A 202 -9.33 3.29 -12.36
CA ALA A 202 -9.98 2.79 -13.58
C ALA A 202 -9.27 1.55 -14.17
N ARG A 203 -7.95 1.49 -14.05
CA ARG A 203 -7.11 0.43 -14.62
C ARG A 203 -6.65 -0.62 -13.60
N MET A 204 -7.34 -0.76 -12.47
CA MET A 204 -6.94 -1.70 -11.41
C MET A 204 -7.13 -3.18 -11.76
N ALA A 205 -7.65 -3.51 -12.92
CA ALA A 205 -7.69 -4.87 -13.47
C ALA A 205 -6.46 -5.21 -14.34
N GLU A 206 -5.64 -4.21 -14.71
CA GLU A 206 -4.53 -4.38 -15.64
C GLU A 206 -3.23 -4.69 -14.89
N SER A 207 -2.78 -5.94 -14.93
CA SER A 207 -1.49 -6.35 -14.37
C SER A 207 -0.31 -5.79 -15.18
N ALA A 208 0.88 -5.73 -14.56
CA ALA A 208 2.10 -5.25 -15.21
C ALA A 208 3.29 -6.17 -14.96
N ARG A 209 4.26 -6.17 -15.88
CA ARG A 209 5.50 -6.91 -15.74
C ARG A 209 6.47 -6.13 -14.84
N PRO A 210 6.97 -6.68 -13.74
CA PRO A 210 8.05 -6.06 -12.99
C PRO A 210 9.31 -5.98 -13.84
N VAL A 211 10.01 -4.85 -13.82
CA VAL A 211 11.23 -4.62 -14.63
C VAL A 211 12.42 -4.16 -13.81
N ALA A 212 12.22 -3.61 -12.62
CA ALA A 212 13.29 -3.28 -11.69
C ALA A 212 12.79 -3.22 -10.25
N ILE A 213 13.73 -3.34 -9.32
CA ILE A 213 13.51 -3.21 -7.88
C ILE A 213 14.32 -2.03 -7.37
N LEU A 214 13.65 -1.06 -6.72
CA LEU A 214 14.27 0.13 -6.17
C LEU A 214 14.21 0.11 -4.65
N PHE A 215 15.30 0.52 -4.04
CA PHE A 215 15.43 0.72 -2.59
C PHE A 215 15.64 2.20 -2.31
N PRO A 216 14.56 2.99 -2.20
CA PRO A 216 14.66 4.41 -1.93
C PRO A 216 15.19 4.68 -0.52
N ARG A 217 15.99 5.73 -0.38
CA ARG A 217 16.42 6.32 0.89
C ARG A 217 16.36 7.83 0.79
N TYR A 218 15.41 8.41 1.50
CA TYR A 218 15.28 9.86 1.61
C TYR A 218 16.04 10.39 2.83
N GLY A 219 16.70 11.51 2.67
CA GLY A 219 17.31 12.28 3.76
C GLY A 219 17.93 13.58 3.24
N GLY A 220 17.58 14.72 3.83
CA GLY A 220 17.99 16.03 3.36
C GLY A 220 19.52 16.24 3.25
N GLU A 221 20.31 15.42 3.95
CA GLU A 221 21.78 15.47 3.93
C GLU A 221 22.39 14.52 2.86
N LEU A 222 21.55 13.75 2.16
CA LEU A 222 22.03 12.77 1.19
C LEU A 222 22.40 13.44 -0.14
N THR A 223 23.43 12.91 -0.78
CA THR A 223 23.75 13.22 -2.17
C THR A 223 23.00 12.27 -3.09
N PRO A 224 22.42 12.76 -4.22
CA PRO A 224 21.80 11.89 -5.20
C PRO A 224 22.75 10.80 -5.69
N GLU A 225 22.36 9.54 -5.53
CA GLU A 225 23.21 8.39 -5.87
C GLU A 225 22.38 7.19 -6.31
N ILE A 226 22.85 6.45 -7.32
CA ILE A 226 22.32 5.16 -7.74
C ILE A 226 23.39 4.11 -7.50
N ARG A 227 23.08 3.07 -6.72
CA ARG A 227 23.98 1.96 -6.43
C ARG A 227 23.33 0.63 -6.79
N PRO A 228 24.07 -0.31 -7.42
CA PRO A 228 23.55 -1.66 -7.64
C PRO A 228 23.38 -2.39 -6.30
N VAL A 229 22.34 -3.24 -6.23
CA VAL A 229 22.11 -4.15 -5.10
C VAL A 229 22.18 -5.58 -5.60
N GLY A 230 22.97 -6.41 -4.92
CA GLY A 230 23.17 -7.81 -5.31
C GLY A 230 21.94 -8.69 -5.09
N ALA A 231 21.73 -9.68 -5.95
CA ALA A 231 20.54 -10.55 -5.93
C ALA A 231 20.33 -11.25 -4.56
N ALA A 232 21.39 -11.70 -3.90
CA ALA A 232 21.28 -12.34 -2.58
C ALA A 232 20.76 -11.38 -1.52
N GLU A 233 21.21 -10.13 -1.51
CA GLU A 233 20.72 -9.09 -0.60
C GLU A 233 19.26 -8.75 -0.89
N VAL A 234 18.90 -8.61 -2.17
CA VAL A 234 17.53 -8.37 -2.62
C VAL A 234 16.61 -9.49 -2.15
N PHE A 235 17.04 -10.74 -2.31
CA PHE A 235 16.26 -11.92 -1.88
C PHE A 235 15.96 -11.86 -0.37
N VAL A 236 16.97 -11.62 0.46
CA VAL A 236 16.79 -11.49 1.91
C VAL A 236 15.85 -10.35 2.26
N ARG A 237 16.01 -9.18 1.64
CA ARG A 237 15.14 -8.02 1.88
C ARG A 237 13.69 -8.27 1.47
N LEU A 238 13.44 -8.95 0.34
CA LEU A 238 12.10 -9.27 -0.11
C LEU A 238 11.42 -10.34 0.74
N THR A 239 12.17 -11.35 1.20
CA THR A 239 11.61 -12.36 2.13
C THR A 239 11.22 -11.74 3.46
N GLN A 240 12.02 -10.81 3.99
CA GLN A 240 11.68 -10.04 5.20
C GLN A 240 10.48 -9.10 4.99
N ALA A 241 10.32 -8.59 3.78
CA ALA A 241 9.20 -7.74 3.40
C ALA A 241 7.91 -8.53 3.07
N SER A 242 7.95 -9.86 3.00
CA SER A 242 6.77 -10.66 2.69
C SER A 242 6.06 -11.13 3.94
N THR A 243 4.74 -10.99 3.96
CA THR A 243 3.89 -11.45 5.06
C THR A 243 3.46 -12.91 4.91
N ASN A 244 3.50 -13.46 3.69
CA ASN A 244 2.97 -14.79 3.40
C ASN A 244 3.94 -15.70 2.61
N TYR A 245 5.21 -15.31 2.47
CA TYR A 245 6.23 -16.05 1.73
C TYR A 245 6.31 -17.52 2.16
N VAL A 246 6.36 -17.76 3.47
CA VAL A 246 6.47 -19.12 4.03
C VAL A 246 5.29 -20.03 3.62
N ALA A 247 4.10 -19.45 3.46
CA ALA A 247 2.91 -20.20 3.06
C ALA A 247 2.96 -20.71 1.60
N PHE A 248 3.82 -20.15 0.75
CA PHE A 248 4.03 -20.60 -0.62
C PHE A 248 5.10 -21.68 -0.78
N GLY A 249 5.89 -21.94 0.27
CA GLY A 249 6.93 -22.98 0.26
C GLY A 249 7.91 -22.84 -0.90
N GLU A 250 8.22 -23.95 -1.57
CA GLU A 250 9.15 -24.01 -2.69
C GLU A 250 8.74 -23.10 -3.86
N ARG A 251 7.45 -23.02 -4.19
CA ARG A 251 6.95 -22.12 -5.25
C ARG A 251 7.24 -20.66 -4.96
N GLY A 252 7.13 -20.23 -3.70
CA GLY A 252 7.48 -18.88 -3.28
C GLY A 252 8.98 -18.61 -3.39
N PHE A 253 9.80 -19.60 -3.02
CA PHE A 253 11.26 -19.54 -3.17
C PHE A 253 11.66 -19.38 -4.63
N ASP A 254 11.12 -20.21 -5.52
CA ASP A 254 11.42 -20.19 -6.96
C ASP A 254 10.97 -18.86 -7.60
N ALA A 255 9.78 -18.37 -7.23
CA ALA A 255 9.26 -17.10 -7.74
C ALA A 255 10.15 -15.93 -7.34
N LEU A 256 10.56 -15.83 -6.06
CA LEU A 256 11.47 -14.78 -5.59
C LEU A 256 12.87 -14.94 -6.19
N THR A 257 13.40 -16.15 -6.28
CA THR A 257 14.70 -16.41 -6.91
C THR A 257 14.70 -15.93 -8.35
N ARG A 258 13.67 -16.29 -9.13
CA ARG A 258 13.50 -15.81 -10.50
C ARG A 258 13.43 -14.27 -10.55
N LEU A 259 12.64 -13.66 -9.70
CA LEU A 259 12.49 -12.20 -9.64
C LEU A 259 13.84 -11.50 -9.41
N VAL A 260 14.61 -11.93 -8.41
CA VAL A 260 15.85 -11.24 -8.02
C VAL A 260 17.03 -11.55 -8.95
N THR A 261 16.99 -12.66 -9.69
CA THR A 261 18.04 -13.00 -10.65
C THR A 261 17.81 -12.41 -12.03
N THR A 262 16.55 -12.05 -12.35
CA THR A 262 16.20 -11.50 -13.67
C THR A 262 16.07 -9.98 -13.66
N LEU A 263 15.75 -9.37 -12.53
CA LEU A 263 15.52 -7.91 -12.46
C LEU A 263 16.73 -7.17 -11.90
N PRO A 264 17.13 -6.06 -12.52
CA PRO A 264 18.10 -5.16 -11.92
C PRO A 264 17.53 -4.55 -10.64
N ALA A 265 18.36 -4.50 -9.59
CA ALA A 265 18.02 -3.84 -8.34
C ALA A 265 18.95 -2.67 -8.08
N ARG A 266 18.39 -1.54 -7.63
CA ARG A 266 19.12 -0.30 -7.38
C ARG A 266 18.70 0.30 -6.03
N ALA A 267 19.68 0.68 -5.22
CA ALA A 267 19.47 1.62 -4.12
C ALA A 267 19.56 3.04 -4.67
N ILE A 268 18.64 3.90 -4.27
CA ILE A 268 18.62 5.31 -4.66
C ILE A 268 18.58 6.19 -3.41
N ASP A 269 19.56 7.06 -3.28
CA ASP A 269 19.66 8.04 -2.22
C ASP A 269 19.31 9.42 -2.77
N TYR A 270 18.48 10.19 -2.07
CA TYR A 270 18.06 11.51 -2.54
C TYR A 270 17.69 12.46 -1.39
N PRO A 271 18.02 13.78 -1.55
CA PRO A 271 17.73 14.80 -0.55
C PRO A 271 16.32 15.41 -0.69
N ASP A 272 15.72 15.34 -1.89
CA ASP A 272 14.45 16.01 -2.23
C ASP A 272 13.67 15.26 -3.31
N THR A 273 12.51 15.78 -3.64
CA THR A 273 11.57 15.18 -4.61
C THR A 273 12.07 15.24 -6.04
N ASP A 274 12.75 16.32 -6.43
CA ASP A 274 13.23 16.50 -7.80
C ASP A 274 14.39 15.55 -8.10
N ALA A 275 15.32 15.42 -7.17
CA ALA A 275 16.38 14.43 -7.24
C ALA A 275 15.82 12.99 -7.31
N ALA A 276 14.81 12.67 -6.48
CA ALA A 276 14.15 11.36 -6.51
C ALA A 276 13.56 11.03 -7.89
N LEU A 277 12.83 11.98 -8.48
CA LEU A 277 12.21 11.82 -9.79
C LEU A 277 13.28 11.67 -10.89
N ALA A 278 14.34 12.49 -10.86
CA ALA A 278 15.44 12.41 -11.82
C ALA A 278 16.14 11.05 -11.80
N LEU A 279 16.44 10.51 -10.60
CA LEU A 279 17.06 9.19 -10.45
C LEU A 279 16.17 8.06 -10.97
N VAL A 280 14.85 8.14 -10.74
CA VAL A 280 13.91 7.14 -11.27
C VAL A 280 13.83 7.21 -12.79
N GLU A 281 13.79 8.41 -13.40
CA GLU A 281 13.78 8.56 -14.86
C GLU A 281 15.11 8.09 -15.49
N GLU A 282 16.26 8.33 -14.86
CA GLU A 282 17.55 7.80 -15.30
C GLU A 282 17.55 6.28 -15.32
N ILE A 283 17.11 5.64 -14.21
CA ILE A 283 17.01 4.18 -14.15
C ILE A 283 16.05 3.67 -15.23
N TRP A 284 14.88 4.29 -15.37
CA TRP A 284 13.86 3.87 -16.33
C TRP A 284 14.36 3.94 -17.77
N GLY A 285 15.06 5.01 -18.15
CA GLY A 285 15.67 5.16 -19.47
C GLY A 285 16.76 4.16 -19.79
N GLY A 286 17.42 3.60 -18.77
CA GLY A 286 18.42 2.55 -18.91
C GLY A 286 17.87 1.11 -18.95
N LEU A 287 16.56 0.91 -18.71
CA LEU A 287 15.97 -0.43 -18.75
C LEU A 287 15.65 -0.86 -20.19
N PRO A 288 15.85 -2.15 -20.52
CA PRO A 288 15.46 -2.69 -21.82
C PRO A 288 13.95 -2.52 -22.04
N ALA A 289 13.55 -2.30 -23.29
CA ALA A 289 12.17 -2.10 -23.72
C ALA A 289 11.26 -3.33 -23.46
#